data_2c37cb8acaa9f51eee28e6e0818ab737
#
_entry.id   2c37cb8acaa9f51eee28e6e0818ab737
#
_cell.length_a   1.000
_cell.length_b   1.000
_cell.length_c   1.000
_cell.angle_alpha   90.00
_cell.angle_beta   90.00
_cell.angle_gamma   90.00
#
_symmetry.space_group_name_H-M   'P 1'
#
loop_
_entity.id
_entity.type
_entity.pdbx_description
1 polymer ?
#
loop_
_entity_poly.entity_id
_entity_poly.type
_entity_poly.pdbx_seq_one_letter_code
_entity_poly.pdbx_strand_id
1 'polypeptide(L)'
;DMEEDKLKEKFSLDDDQLYWRRLKIAEGGKIKFQQEYPSTPDEAFIVSGANVFNVEKLDLLIPHPHSRRSEWDASSKMFDEHKEGNLFIWDYPQWEEPYVIGADVSLGVGQDYSCAVVLNKKYEVCALYRSNRIDPSSWGELLFYLGRYYNNAFLAVESNSMGIATLQKLDHMG
;
A
#
# COMPACT_ATOMS: atom_id res chain seq x y z
N ASP A 1 -12.24 22.47 -24.19
CA ASP A 1 -11.22 22.45 -23.15
C ASP A 1 -10.54 21.08 -23.17
N MET A 2 -9.19 21.08 -23.17
CA MET A 2 -8.40 19.82 -23.23
C MET A 2 -8.79 18.76 -22.20
N GLU A 3 -9.25 19.18 -21.01
CA GLU A 3 -9.73 18.26 -19.96
C GLU A 3 -11.06 17.64 -20.36
N GLU A 4 -11.99 18.45 -20.85
CA GLU A 4 -13.31 17.99 -21.32
C GLU A 4 -13.20 17.11 -22.56
N ASP A 5 -12.27 17.41 -23.48
CA ASP A 5 -12.05 16.61 -24.67
C ASP A 5 -11.58 15.19 -24.31
N LYS A 6 -10.67 15.08 -23.31
CA LYS A 6 -10.23 13.79 -22.75
C LYS A 6 -11.36 13.03 -22.06
N LEU A 7 -12.20 13.74 -21.27
CA LEU A 7 -13.36 13.11 -20.61
C LEU A 7 -14.40 12.65 -21.63
N LYS A 8 -14.66 13.47 -22.65
CA LYS A 8 -15.58 13.13 -23.75
C LYS A 8 -15.13 11.87 -24.47
N GLU A 9 -13.86 11.76 -24.81
CA GLU A 9 -13.28 10.59 -25.47
C GLU A 9 -13.29 9.35 -24.56
N LYS A 10 -12.83 9.49 -23.31
CA LYS A 10 -12.69 8.37 -22.37
C LYS A 10 -14.03 7.76 -21.94
N PHE A 11 -15.06 8.57 -21.76
CA PHE A 11 -16.34 8.16 -21.21
C PHE A 11 -17.51 8.29 -22.21
N SER A 12 -17.24 8.66 -23.46
CA SER A 12 -18.24 8.88 -24.52
C SER A 12 -19.34 9.85 -24.10
N LEU A 13 -18.95 10.96 -23.40
CA LEU A 13 -19.89 11.95 -22.91
C LEU A 13 -20.50 12.75 -24.07
N ASP A 14 -21.79 13.06 -23.94
CA ASP A 14 -22.48 13.97 -24.84
C ASP A 14 -22.33 15.46 -24.44
N ASP A 15 -22.80 16.36 -25.27
CA ASP A 15 -22.66 17.80 -25.04
C ASP A 15 -23.54 18.29 -23.87
N ASP A 16 -24.68 17.64 -23.58
CA ASP A 16 -25.55 17.96 -22.46
C ASP A 16 -24.91 17.58 -21.12
N GLN A 17 -24.22 16.45 -21.06
CA GLN A 17 -23.46 16.02 -19.89
C GLN A 17 -22.28 16.96 -19.60
N LEU A 18 -21.56 17.41 -20.63
CA LEU A 18 -20.51 18.40 -20.48
C LEU A 18 -21.04 19.77 -20.05
N TYR A 19 -22.20 20.18 -20.60
CA TYR A 19 -22.87 21.41 -20.19
C TYR A 19 -23.31 21.35 -18.73
N TRP A 20 -23.94 20.25 -18.29
CA TRP A 20 -24.31 20.03 -16.91
C TRP A 20 -23.09 20.08 -15.98
N ARG A 21 -21.96 19.46 -16.36
CA ARG A 21 -20.71 19.52 -15.60
C ARG A 21 -20.24 20.97 -15.40
N ARG A 22 -20.25 21.77 -16.45
CA ARG A 22 -19.88 23.21 -16.39
C ARG A 22 -20.76 23.99 -15.45
N LEU A 23 -22.08 23.75 -15.49
CA LEU A 23 -23.03 24.39 -14.58
C LEU A 23 -22.73 24.05 -13.13
N LYS A 24 -22.51 22.79 -12.81
CA LYS A 24 -22.21 22.34 -11.45
C LYS A 24 -20.89 22.89 -10.93
N ILE A 25 -19.88 22.97 -11.78
CA ILE A 25 -18.61 23.60 -11.44
C ILE A 25 -18.80 25.13 -11.19
N ALA A 26 -19.61 25.80 -12.00
CA ALA A 26 -19.89 27.22 -11.82
C ALA A 26 -20.68 27.50 -10.52
N GLU A 27 -21.58 26.62 -10.12
CA GLU A 27 -22.36 26.73 -8.88
C GLU A 27 -21.55 26.53 -7.60
N GLY A 28 -20.66 25.55 -7.58
CA GLY A 28 -20.00 25.10 -6.36
C GLY A 28 -18.46 25.13 -6.37
N GLY A 29 -17.87 25.42 -7.49
CA GLY A 29 -16.43 25.31 -7.74
C GLY A 29 -15.99 23.88 -8.10
N LYS A 30 -14.83 23.78 -8.75
CA LYS A 30 -14.30 22.50 -9.26
C LYS A 30 -14.08 21.47 -8.15
N ILE A 31 -13.52 21.89 -7.01
CA ILE A 31 -13.24 21.00 -5.88
C ILE A 31 -14.53 20.37 -5.34
N LYS A 32 -15.55 21.20 -5.10
CA LYS A 32 -16.84 20.70 -4.61
C LYS A 32 -17.52 19.77 -5.63
N PHE A 33 -17.42 20.11 -6.92
CA PHE A 33 -17.93 19.25 -8.00
C PHE A 33 -17.25 17.87 -7.96
N GLN A 34 -15.94 17.83 -7.86
CA GLN A 34 -15.17 16.57 -7.80
C GLN A 34 -15.51 15.73 -6.55
N GLN A 35 -15.83 16.39 -5.41
CA GLN A 35 -16.29 15.68 -4.19
C GLN A 35 -17.66 14.99 -4.37
N GLU A 36 -18.58 15.67 -5.01
CA GLU A 36 -19.97 15.21 -5.15
C GLU A 36 -20.18 14.34 -6.40
N TYR A 37 -19.40 14.62 -7.45
CA TYR A 37 -19.54 14.01 -8.78
C TYR A 37 -18.17 13.64 -9.38
N PRO A 38 -17.38 12.80 -8.74
CA PRO A 38 -16.06 12.45 -9.25
C PRO A 38 -16.15 11.75 -10.62
N SER A 39 -15.33 12.20 -11.56
CA SER A 39 -15.31 11.64 -12.92
C SER A 39 -14.55 10.31 -13.01
N THR A 40 -13.71 10.03 -12.01
CA THR A 40 -12.92 8.80 -11.90
C THR A 40 -12.85 8.32 -10.45
N PRO A 41 -12.60 7.02 -10.19
CA PRO A 41 -12.36 6.53 -8.83
C PRO A 41 -11.22 7.28 -8.12
N ASP A 42 -10.14 7.60 -8.84
CA ASP A 42 -9.01 8.34 -8.29
C ASP A 42 -9.43 9.73 -7.83
N GLU A 43 -10.25 10.43 -8.64
CA GLU A 43 -10.80 11.75 -8.28
C GLU A 43 -11.63 11.71 -6.99
N ALA A 44 -12.39 10.63 -6.76
CA ALA A 44 -13.18 10.43 -5.54
C ALA A 44 -12.31 10.36 -4.27
N PHE A 45 -11.13 9.75 -4.36
CA PHE A 45 -10.19 9.65 -3.25
C PHE A 45 -9.39 10.94 -3.02
N ILE A 46 -9.08 11.66 -4.09
CA ILE A 46 -8.29 12.90 -4.05
C ILE A 46 -9.02 14.03 -3.30
N VAL A 47 -10.34 14.07 -3.36
CA VAL A 47 -11.16 15.21 -2.91
C VAL A 47 -11.84 14.95 -1.56
N SER A 48 -11.78 13.74 -1.01
CA SER A 48 -12.50 13.36 0.23
C SER A 48 -11.90 13.87 1.55
N GLY A 49 -11.06 14.92 1.54
CA GLY A 49 -10.51 15.53 2.76
C GLY A 49 -9.40 16.54 2.51
N ALA A 50 -8.90 17.16 3.57
CA ALA A 50 -7.67 17.93 3.53
C ALA A 50 -6.48 16.98 3.34
N ASN A 51 -6.10 16.75 2.08
CA ASN A 51 -4.97 15.89 1.77
C ASN A 51 -3.68 16.42 2.40
N VAL A 52 -3.01 15.60 3.20
CA VAL A 52 -1.70 15.91 3.80
C VAL A 52 -0.64 16.11 2.71
N PHE A 53 -0.76 15.34 1.63
CA PHE A 53 0.17 15.40 0.50
C PHE A 53 -0.44 16.17 -0.67
N ASN A 54 0.40 16.90 -1.40
CA ASN A 54 -0.02 17.60 -2.62
C ASN A 54 -0.33 16.55 -3.71
N VAL A 55 -1.59 16.47 -4.11
CA VAL A 55 -2.09 15.47 -5.06
C VAL A 55 -1.45 15.62 -6.44
N GLU A 56 -1.26 16.85 -6.93
CA GLU A 56 -0.62 17.10 -8.23
C GLU A 56 0.81 16.54 -8.27
N LYS A 57 1.49 16.56 -7.11
CA LYS A 57 2.82 15.94 -6.99
C LYS A 57 2.74 14.42 -6.91
N LEU A 58 1.70 13.87 -6.26
CA LEU A 58 1.50 12.41 -6.21
C LEU A 58 1.21 11.84 -7.61
N ASP A 59 0.43 12.54 -8.43
CA ASP A 59 0.12 12.13 -9.81
C ASP A 59 1.36 12.12 -10.73
N LEU A 60 2.41 12.86 -10.36
CA LEU A 60 3.68 12.85 -11.10
C LEU A 60 4.60 11.68 -10.68
N LEU A 61 4.29 10.99 -9.59
CA LEU A 61 5.08 9.84 -9.15
C LEU A 61 4.80 8.64 -10.05
N ILE A 62 5.84 8.14 -10.68
CA ILE A 62 5.79 6.90 -11.46
C ILE A 62 6.16 5.76 -10.51
N PRO A 63 5.24 4.81 -10.23
CA PRO A 63 5.55 3.66 -9.40
C PRO A 63 6.72 2.86 -9.99
N HIS A 64 7.75 2.61 -9.19
CA HIS A 64 8.83 1.73 -9.61
C HIS A 64 8.31 0.27 -9.62
N PRO A 65 8.41 -0.46 -10.74
CA PRO A 65 7.96 -1.84 -10.78
C PRO A 65 8.81 -2.69 -9.82
N HIS A 66 8.17 -3.56 -9.05
CA HIS A 66 8.87 -4.55 -8.24
C HIS A 66 9.64 -5.53 -9.13
N SER A 67 10.79 -6.02 -8.67
CA SER A 67 11.63 -6.93 -9.46
C SER A 67 11.06 -8.35 -9.44
N ARG A 68 10.54 -8.81 -8.28
CA ARG A 68 9.96 -10.15 -8.08
C ARG A 68 8.87 -10.15 -7.04
N ARG A 69 8.07 -11.23 -7.06
CA ARG A 69 7.09 -11.54 -6.01
C ARG A 69 7.39 -12.91 -5.42
N SER A 70 7.18 -13.04 -4.11
CA SER A 70 7.32 -14.29 -3.37
C SER A 70 6.13 -14.48 -2.44
N GLU A 71 5.91 -15.71 -2.00
CA GLU A 71 4.92 -16.05 -0.99
C GLU A 71 5.59 -16.72 0.20
N TRP A 72 5.03 -16.50 1.38
CA TRP A 72 5.46 -17.15 2.61
C TRP A 72 4.91 -18.56 2.69
N ASP A 73 5.79 -19.54 2.82
CA ASP A 73 5.41 -20.90 3.16
C ASP A 73 5.69 -21.17 4.65
N ALA A 74 4.60 -21.28 5.41
CA ALA A 74 4.67 -21.55 6.84
C ALA A 74 5.23 -22.95 7.19
N SER A 75 5.26 -23.90 6.27
CA SER A 75 5.79 -25.24 6.50
C SER A 75 7.31 -25.32 6.33
N SER A 76 7.83 -24.72 5.29
CA SER A 76 9.27 -24.64 5.01
C SER A 76 9.97 -23.48 5.73
N LYS A 77 9.20 -22.48 6.23
CA LYS A 77 9.72 -21.22 6.81
C LYS A 77 10.57 -20.42 5.81
N MET A 78 10.15 -20.44 4.54
CA MET A 78 10.86 -19.76 3.45
C MET A 78 9.91 -18.86 2.65
N PHE A 79 10.51 -17.94 1.89
CA PHE A 79 9.80 -17.12 0.90
C PHE A 79 10.11 -17.66 -0.48
N ASP A 80 9.13 -18.35 -1.07
CA ASP A 80 9.27 -18.97 -2.39
C ASP A 80 8.79 -18.02 -3.49
N GLU A 81 9.48 -18.04 -4.64
CA GLU A 81 9.09 -17.23 -5.79
C GLU A 81 7.69 -17.64 -6.27
N HIS A 82 6.77 -16.67 -6.34
CA HIS A 82 5.38 -16.91 -6.71
C HIS A 82 4.81 -15.68 -7.44
N LYS A 83 4.25 -15.89 -8.64
CA LYS A 83 3.77 -14.77 -9.50
C LYS A 83 2.73 -13.87 -8.83
N GLU A 84 1.89 -14.43 -7.96
CA GLU A 84 0.83 -13.72 -7.22
C GLU A 84 1.14 -13.64 -5.72
N GLY A 85 2.39 -13.88 -5.32
CA GLY A 85 2.81 -13.85 -3.93
C GLY A 85 2.60 -12.48 -3.28
N ASN A 86 2.50 -12.47 -1.96
CA ASN A 86 2.18 -11.27 -1.16
C ASN A 86 3.43 -10.45 -0.78
N LEU A 87 4.64 -10.99 -1.01
CA LEU A 87 5.90 -10.29 -0.84
C LEU A 87 6.35 -9.69 -2.17
N PHE A 88 6.36 -8.36 -2.25
CA PHE A 88 6.88 -7.58 -3.36
C PHE A 88 8.33 -7.21 -3.05
N ILE A 89 9.26 -7.50 -3.95
CA ILE A 89 10.70 -7.28 -3.76
C ILE A 89 11.19 -6.30 -4.82
N TRP A 90 11.80 -5.21 -4.41
CA TRP A 90 12.54 -4.26 -5.24
C TRP A 90 14.03 -4.50 -5.15
N ASP A 91 14.53 -4.71 -3.90
CA ASP A 91 15.94 -5.00 -3.63
C ASP A 91 16.08 -6.20 -2.69
N TYR A 92 16.94 -7.13 -3.08
CA TYR A 92 17.33 -8.26 -2.23
C TYR A 92 18.26 -7.81 -1.10
N PRO A 93 18.26 -8.56 0.04
CA PRO A 93 19.19 -8.25 1.12
C PRO A 93 20.63 -8.28 0.62
N GLN A 94 21.38 -7.22 0.92
CA GLN A 94 22.80 -7.11 0.64
C GLN A 94 23.59 -7.56 1.86
N TRP A 95 24.73 -8.19 1.66
CA TRP A 95 25.59 -8.67 2.74
C TRP A 95 25.94 -7.54 3.71
N GLU A 96 25.77 -7.79 5.01
CA GLU A 96 26.04 -6.83 6.11
C GLU A 96 25.25 -5.50 6.07
N GLU A 97 24.31 -5.32 5.15
CA GLU A 97 23.45 -4.14 5.15
C GLU A 97 22.41 -4.23 6.28
N PRO A 98 22.30 -3.18 7.13
CA PRO A 98 21.24 -3.13 8.14
C PRO A 98 19.90 -2.77 7.53
N TYR A 99 18.83 -3.41 8.03
CA TYR A 99 17.46 -3.16 7.61
C TYR A 99 16.54 -2.90 8.80
N VAL A 100 15.45 -2.20 8.53
CA VAL A 100 14.34 -1.99 9.48
C VAL A 100 13.06 -2.45 8.81
N ILE A 101 12.20 -3.11 9.57
CA ILE A 101 10.87 -3.52 9.12
C ILE A 101 9.83 -2.81 9.98
N GLY A 102 9.05 -1.90 9.36
CA GLY A 102 7.84 -1.34 9.97
C GLY A 102 6.65 -2.23 9.66
N ALA A 103 5.88 -2.63 10.69
CA ALA A 103 4.76 -3.53 10.50
C ALA A 103 3.48 -3.04 11.20
N ASP A 104 2.39 -3.03 10.43
CA ASP A 104 1.01 -2.86 10.90
C ASP A 104 0.30 -4.21 10.96
N VAL A 105 -0.67 -4.35 11.88
CA VAL A 105 -1.32 -5.62 12.19
C VAL A 105 -2.84 -5.52 12.06
N SER A 106 -3.42 -6.40 11.25
CA SER A 106 -4.87 -6.60 11.14
C SER A 106 -5.32 -7.96 11.68
N LEU A 107 -6.64 -8.16 11.77
CA LEU A 107 -7.24 -9.44 12.23
C LEU A 107 -7.09 -10.59 11.21
N GLY A 108 -6.79 -10.32 9.96
CA GLY A 108 -6.71 -11.34 8.92
C GLY A 108 -8.05 -11.93 8.48
N VAL A 109 -9.15 -11.20 8.69
CA VAL A 109 -10.52 -11.65 8.35
C VAL A 109 -10.99 -11.22 6.96
N GLY A 110 -10.09 -10.74 6.12
CA GLY A 110 -10.37 -10.39 4.72
C GLY A 110 -10.80 -8.93 4.50
N GLN A 111 -10.77 -8.09 5.54
CA GLN A 111 -11.07 -6.65 5.46
C GLN A 111 -9.77 -5.85 5.36
N ASP A 112 -9.22 -5.46 6.51
CA ASP A 112 -7.98 -4.69 6.57
C ASP A 112 -6.75 -5.56 6.31
N TYR A 113 -5.68 -4.96 5.81
CA TYR A 113 -4.42 -5.63 5.53
C TYR A 113 -3.44 -5.47 6.68
N SER A 114 -2.76 -6.56 7.07
CA SER A 114 -1.46 -6.49 7.72
C SER A 114 -0.42 -6.15 6.67
N CYS A 115 0.46 -5.20 6.99
CA CYS A 115 1.50 -4.72 6.08
C CYS A 115 2.86 -4.69 6.78
N ALA A 116 3.92 -5.09 6.07
CA ALA A 116 5.30 -4.96 6.52
C ALA A 116 6.15 -4.32 5.42
N VAL A 117 6.82 -3.22 5.73
CA VAL A 117 7.70 -2.50 4.81
C VAL A 117 9.13 -2.65 5.26
N VAL A 118 10.00 -3.14 4.39
CA VAL A 118 11.44 -3.28 4.63
C VAL A 118 12.16 -2.07 4.08
N LEU A 119 12.94 -1.40 4.90
CA LEU A 119 13.74 -0.24 4.54
C LEU A 119 15.23 -0.53 4.75
N ASN A 120 16.07 -0.05 3.83
CA ASN A 120 17.53 -0.02 3.98
C ASN A 120 17.98 1.21 4.79
N LYS A 121 19.29 1.35 5.02
CA LYS A 121 19.88 2.50 5.76
C LYS A 121 19.70 3.86 5.08
N LYS A 122 19.30 3.89 3.80
CA LYS A 122 18.98 5.12 3.07
C LYS A 122 17.49 5.45 3.10
N TYR A 123 16.69 4.66 3.85
CA TYR A 123 15.23 4.76 3.88
C TYR A 123 14.55 4.44 2.54
N GLU A 124 15.21 3.70 1.66
CA GLU A 124 14.63 3.20 0.42
C GLU A 124 13.84 1.91 0.71
N VAL A 125 12.68 1.76 0.09
CA VAL A 125 11.84 0.57 0.23
C VAL A 125 12.46 -0.59 -0.55
N CYS A 126 12.88 -1.64 0.15
CA CYS A 126 13.43 -2.85 -0.44
C CYS A 126 12.37 -3.93 -0.69
N ALA A 127 11.41 -4.06 0.23
CA ALA A 127 10.30 -4.99 0.07
C ALA A 127 9.05 -4.53 0.81
N LEU A 128 7.91 -5.08 0.37
CA LEU A 128 6.61 -4.92 1.01
C LEU A 128 5.91 -6.28 1.06
N TYR A 129 5.53 -6.74 2.24
CA TYR A 129 4.59 -7.85 2.40
C TYR A 129 3.22 -7.32 2.83
N ARG A 130 2.14 -7.81 2.23
CA ARG A 130 0.78 -7.44 2.63
C ARG A 130 -0.18 -8.62 2.52
N SER A 131 -1.01 -8.81 3.54
CA SER A 131 -2.05 -9.85 3.54
C SER A 131 -3.23 -9.43 4.41
N ASN A 132 -4.45 -9.71 3.97
CA ASN A 132 -5.65 -9.54 4.78
C ASN A 132 -6.23 -10.88 5.29
N ARG A 133 -5.43 -11.98 5.20
CA ARG A 133 -5.86 -13.34 5.56
C ARG A 133 -4.92 -14.03 6.55
N ILE A 134 -3.92 -13.34 7.04
CA ILE A 134 -2.99 -13.87 8.05
C ILE A 134 -3.41 -13.36 9.43
N ASP A 135 -3.57 -14.28 10.40
CA ASP A 135 -3.88 -13.90 11.78
C ASP A 135 -2.65 -13.27 12.49
N PRO A 136 -2.86 -12.51 13.60
CA PRO A 136 -1.77 -11.79 14.27
C PRO A 136 -0.63 -12.68 14.77
N SER A 137 -0.90 -13.92 15.20
CA SER A 137 0.15 -14.84 15.65
C SER A 137 1.00 -15.36 14.50
N SER A 138 0.36 -15.81 13.42
CA SER A 138 1.04 -16.24 12.19
C SER A 138 1.78 -15.07 11.53
N TRP A 139 1.25 -13.83 11.66
CA TRP A 139 1.92 -12.62 11.22
C TRP A 139 3.23 -12.38 11.98
N GLY A 140 3.25 -12.59 13.30
CA GLY A 140 4.48 -12.52 14.10
C GLY A 140 5.54 -13.51 13.64
N GLU A 141 5.13 -14.74 13.32
CA GLU A 141 6.05 -15.76 12.77
C GLU A 141 6.63 -15.35 11.41
N LEU A 142 5.78 -14.87 10.51
CA LEU A 142 6.23 -14.36 9.21
C LEU A 142 7.21 -13.19 9.38
N LEU A 143 6.92 -12.23 10.24
CA LEU A 143 7.80 -11.09 10.51
C LEU A 143 9.17 -11.52 11.05
N PHE A 144 9.21 -12.52 11.93
CA PHE A 144 10.46 -13.09 12.42
C PHE A 144 11.34 -13.60 11.28
N TYR A 145 10.77 -14.40 10.36
CA TYR A 145 11.53 -14.94 9.24
C TYR A 145 11.83 -13.89 8.17
N LEU A 146 10.96 -12.92 7.96
CA LEU A 146 11.26 -11.78 7.09
C LEU A 146 12.42 -10.93 7.64
N GLY A 147 12.45 -10.71 8.96
CA GLY A 147 13.56 -10.08 9.64
C GLY A 147 14.86 -10.83 9.44
N ARG A 148 14.85 -12.15 9.61
CA ARG A 148 16.03 -13.00 9.36
C ARG A 148 16.48 -12.98 7.90
N TYR A 149 15.53 -13.00 6.97
CA TYR A 149 15.83 -12.91 5.54
C TYR A 149 16.54 -11.58 5.18
N TYR A 150 16.17 -10.48 5.84
CA TYR A 150 16.84 -9.18 5.71
C TYR A 150 17.86 -8.93 6.84
N ASN A 151 18.84 -9.84 6.98
CA ASN A 151 20.03 -9.72 7.86
C ASN A 151 19.71 -9.45 9.34
N ASN A 152 18.69 -10.09 9.89
CA ASN A 152 18.17 -9.82 11.24
C ASN A 152 17.73 -8.35 11.39
N ALA A 153 16.89 -7.89 10.46
CA ALA A 153 16.35 -6.54 10.47
C ALA A 153 15.68 -6.18 11.81
N PHE A 154 15.82 -4.93 12.23
CA PHE A 154 15.08 -4.42 13.38
C PHE A 154 13.58 -4.39 13.07
N LEU A 155 12.76 -5.02 13.93
CA LEU A 155 11.30 -5.08 13.77
C LEU A 155 10.65 -3.97 14.61
N ALA A 156 9.94 -3.05 13.94
CA ALA A 156 9.10 -2.03 14.54
C ALA A 156 7.63 -2.38 14.28
N VAL A 157 6.99 -3.04 15.23
CA VAL A 157 5.59 -3.50 15.11
C VAL A 157 4.67 -2.54 15.88
N GLU A 158 3.55 -2.15 15.26
CA GLU A 158 2.55 -1.33 15.93
C GLU A 158 1.95 -2.09 17.12
N SER A 159 1.98 -1.47 18.32
CA SER A 159 1.54 -2.08 19.58
C SER A 159 0.06 -1.84 19.92
N ASN A 160 -0.80 -1.74 18.89
CA ASN A 160 -2.25 -1.69 19.08
C ASN A 160 -2.79 -3.03 19.63
N SER A 161 -4.12 -3.14 19.86
CA SER A 161 -4.73 -4.34 20.45
C SER A 161 -4.40 -5.65 19.69
N MET A 162 -4.27 -5.59 18.36
CA MET A 162 -3.93 -6.74 17.51
C MET A 162 -2.41 -7.00 17.51
N GLY A 163 -1.62 -5.95 17.58
CA GLY A 163 -0.16 -6.02 17.62
C GLY A 163 0.39 -6.73 18.87
N ILE A 164 -0.35 -6.76 19.99
CA ILE A 164 0.06 -7.48 21.20
C ILE A 164 0.28 -8.97 20.92
N ALA A 165 -0.62 -9.63 20.21
CA ALA A 165 -0.48 -11.05 19.88
C ALA A 165 0.73 -11.31 18.95
N THR A 166 0.97 -10.42 18.01
CA THR A 166 2.16 -10.43 17.13
C THR A 166 3.45 -10.28 17.95
N LEU A 167 3.49 -9.31 18.86
CA LEU A 167 4.66 -9.05 19.70
C LEU A 167 4.93 -10.23 20.67
N GLN A 168 3.89 -10.83 21.26
CA GLN A 168 4.02 -12.03 22.09
C GLN A 168 4.60 -13.20 21.30
N LYS A 169 4.17 -13.39 20.06
CA LYS A 169 4.73 -14.44 19.18
C LYS A 169 6.21 -14.18 18.89
N LEU A 170 6.58 -12.94 18.58
CA LEU A 170 7.97 -12.54 18.34
C LEU A 170 8.85 -12.79 19.58
N ASP A 171 8.38 -12.41 20.77
CA ASP A 171 9.09 -12.63 22.06
C ASP A 171 9.36 -14.12 22.34
N HIS A 172 8.43 -15.00 21.93
CA HIS A 172 8.62 -16.45 22.07
C HIS A 172 9.60 -17.05 21.05
N MET A 173 9.91 -16.35 19.98
CA MET A 173 10.77 -16.85 18.90
C MET A 173 12.20 -16.29 18.96
N GLY A 174 12.40 -15.18 19.63
CA GLY A 174 13.69 -14.45 19.71
C GLY A 174 14.38 -14.61 20.99
#